data_ccc3f27e72748db2f529b37839dffaaf
#
_entry.id   ccc3f27e72748db2f529b37839dffaaf
#
_cell.length_a   1.000
_cell.length_b   1.000
_cell.length_c   1.000
_cell.angle_alpha   90.00
_cell.angle_beta   90.00
_cell.angle_gamma   90.00
#
_symmetry.space_group_name_H-M   'P 1'
#
loop_
_entity.id
_entity.type
_entity.pdbx_description
1 polymer ?
#
loop_
_entity_poly.entity_id
_entity_poly.type
_entity_poly.pdbx_seq_one_letter_code
_entity_poly.pdbx_strand_id
1 'polypeptide(L)'
;LLGKTVNGLGVPIDGEMINGAAYPVEAAPPDPMSRTIIDQVLPLGVKAVDGMITVGKGQRIGIFAGSGVGKSTLMGMFARNTKADINVIALIGERGREVREFIERDLGEEGMRRSVVVVATSDRPALERNKAAKTATAIAEYFRDQGKDVLLMMDSLTRFSMAQREIGLASGEPPVTRGYPPSVYSEMPKLLERAGRAAVGSITGLYTVLVDGDDFNEPITDTARSILDGHIMLDRKLGHKNHYPAIDILQSISRCMSQIATREHKQAANKLKNVLATYNEAEDLINIGAYKKGSNPNIDYAISRIDAVNGFLCQGTDEKFTFEETVQMLEELFADQG
;
A
#
# COMPACT_ATOMS: atom_id res chain seq x y z
N LEU A 1 -22.25 8.60 1.30
CA LEU A 1 -21.27 7.63 1.81
C LEU A 1 -20.05 8.31 2.41
N LEU A 2 -19.62 9.47 1.89
CA LEU A 2 -18.43 10.17 2.40
C LEU A 2 -18.56 10.52 3.88
N GLY A 3 -17.51 10.29 4.63
CA GLY A 3 -17.47 10.48 6.08
C GLY A 3 -18.18 9.38 6.88
N LYS A 4 -18.65 8.31 6.21
CA LYS A 4 -19.39 7.22 6.84
C LYS A 4 -18.53 6.00 7.10
N THR A 5 -18.88 5.29 8.18
CA THR A 5 -18.36 3.97 8.49
C THR A 5 -19.50 2.96 8.35
N VAL A 6 -19.27 1.94 7.53
CA VAL A 6 -20.25 0.87 7.26
C VAL A 6 -19.68 -0.49 7.63
N ASN A 7 -20.56 -1.47 7.89
CA ASN A 7 -20.14 -2.86 8.08
C ASN A 7 -19.85 -3.56 6.75
N GLY A 8 -19.46 -4.82 6.80
CA GLY A 8 -19.16 -5.62 5.59
C GLY A 8 -20.33 -5.80 4.61
N LEU A 9 -21.54 -5.54 5.03
CA LEU A 9 -22.74 -5.59 4.20
C LEU A 9 -23.19 -4.20 3.70
N GLY A 10 -22.40 -3.16 3.98
CA GLY A 10 -22.71 -1.79 3.56
C GLY A 10 -23.71 -1.05 4.44
N VAL A 11 -24.03 -1.60 5.62
CA VAL A 11 -24.92 -0.96 6.58
C VAL A 11 -24.14 0.01 7.49
N PRO A 12 -24.56 1.27 7.64
CA PRO A 12 -23.91 2.22 8.54
C PRO A 12 -23.84 1.71 9.98
N ILE A 13 -22.70 1.91 10.61
CA ILE A 13 -22.48 1.60 12.04
C ILE A 13 -22.28 2.85 12.89
N ASP A 14 -22.28 4.01 12.27
CA ASP A 14 -22.19 5.34 12.90
C ASP A 14 -23.57 6.00 13.16
N GLY A 15 -24.64 5.24 13.04
CA GLY A 15 -25.98 5.59 13.50
C GLY A 15 -26.92 6.27 12.48
N GLU A 16 -26.44 6.65 11.31
CA GLU A 16 -27.27 7.28 10.29
C GLU A 16 -27.53 6.35 9.10
N MET A 17 -28.80 6.21 8.73
CA MET A 17 -29.17 5.45 7.51
C MET A 17 -28.71 6.16 6.24
N ILE A 18 -28.19 5.40 5.30
CA ILE A 18 -27.84 5.90 3.96
C ILE A 18 -29.05 5.74 3.05
N ASN A 19 -29.56 6.84 2.53
CA ASN A 19 -30.58 6.84 1.48
C ASN A 19 -29.91 6.98 0.13
N GLY A 20 -30.10 6.02 -0.75
CA GLY A 20 -29.50 6.03 -2.08
C GLY A 20 -30.01 4.90 -2.95
N ALA A 21 -29.62 4.92 -4.23
CA ALA A 21 -29.90 3.83 -5.15
C ALA A 21 -29.05 2.60 -4.80
N ALA A 22 -29.61 1.42 -5.03
CA ALA A 22 -28.89 0.17 -4.88
C ALA A 22 -27.74 0.07 -5.91
N TYR A 23 -26.59 -0.42 -5.47
CA TYR A 23 -25.42 -0.65 -6.32
C TYR A 23 -24.94 -2.11 -6.13
N PRO A 24 -24.58 -2.82 -7.20
CA PRO A 24 -24.19 -4.22 -7.10
C PRO A 24 -22.84 -4.38 -6.37
N VAL A 25 -22.78 -5.29 -5.42
CA VAL A 25 -21.55 -5.65 -4.70
C VAL A 25 -20.68 -6.60 -5.53
N GLU A 26 -21.33 -7.53 -6.26
CA GLU A 26 -20.63 -8.42 -7.18
C GLU A 26 -20.61 -7.78 -8.57
N ALA A 27 -19.42 -7.69 -9.16
CA ALA A 27 -19.23 -7.16 -10.50
C ALA A 27 -18.07 -7.87 -11.19
N ALA A 28 -18.14 -7.96 -12.51
CA ALA A 28 -17.01 -8.37 -13.32
C ALA A 28 -15.95 -7.25 -13.38
N PRO A 29 -14.66 -7.59 -13.51
CA PRO A 29 -13.65 -6.60 -13.83
C PRO A 29 -13.96 -5.86 -15.13
N PRO A 30 -13.47 -4.61 -15.29
CA PRO A 30 -13.55 -3.92 -16.59
C PRO A 30 -12.87 -4.73 -17.68
N ASP A 31 -13.46 -4.67 -18.90
CA ASP A 31 -12.86 -5.31 -20.07
C ASP A 31 -11.44 -4.77 -20.30
N PRO A 32 -10.45 -5.62 -20.60
CA PRO A 32 -9.07 -5.19 -20.83
C PRO A 32 -8.94 -4.08 -21.88
N MET A 33 -9.73 -4.12 -22.93
CA MET A 33 -9.68 -3.12 -24.00
C MET A 33 -10.37 -1.81 -23.65
N SER A 34 -11.20 -1.77 -22.59
CA SER A 34 -11.81 -0.55 -22.08
C SER A 34 -10.91 0.18 -21.07
N ARG A 35 -9.85 -0.46 -20.59
CA ARG A 35 -8.91 0.14 -19.66
C ARG A 35 -7.98 1.11 -20.37
N THR A 36 -7.74 2.26 -19.76
CA THR A 36 -6.70 3.18 -20.21
C THR A 36 -5.35 2.79 -19.56
N ILE A 37 -4.27 3.16 -20.23
CA ILE A 37 -2.92 2.90 -19.68
C ILE A 37 -2.65 3.77 -18.45
N ILE A 38 -1.73 3.33 -17.60
CA ILE A 38 -1.27 4.10 -16.44
C ILE A 38 -0.19 5.08 -16.93
N ASP A 39 -0.54 6.36 -17.01
CA ASP A 39 0.28 7.44 -17.56
C ASP A 39 0.41 8.65 -16.64
N GLN A 40 -0.25 8.63 -15.48
CA GLN A 40 -0.26 9.73 -14.52
C GLN A 40 0.14 9.24 -13.13
N VAL A 41 0.94 10.05 -12.43
CA VAL A 41 1.28 9.82 -11.03
C VAL A 41 0.07 10.06 -10.14
N LEU A 42 -0.12 9.21 -9.15
CA LEU A 42 -0.97 9.49 -8.00
C LEU A 42 -0.08 9.76 -6.79
N PRO A 43 0.11 11.02 -6.40
CA PRO A 43 0.87 11.34 -5.19
C PRO A 43 0.19 10.78 -3.94
N LEU A 44 0.97 10.11 -3.09
CA LEU A 44 0.51 9.58 -1.80
C LEU A 44 0.97 10.43 -0.62
N GLY A 45 1.85 11.41 -0.84
CA GLY A 45 2.30 12.37 0.15
C GLY A 45 3.34 11.83 1.15
N VAL A 46 3.96 10.70 0.84
CA VAL A 46 5.07 10.11 1.61
C VAL A 46 6.30 10.11 0.73
N LYS A 47 7.35 10.84 1.14
CA LYS A 47 8.56 11.05 0.32
C LYS A 47 9.21 9.75 -0.14
N ALA A 48 9.34 8.78 0.74
CA ALA A 48 9.95 7.49 0.40
C ALA A 48 9.16 6.75 -0.69
N VAL A 49 7.84 6.91 -0.73
CA VAL A 49 6.98 6.29 -1.75
C VAL A 49 6.98 7.14 -3.03
N ASP A 50 6.63 8.41 -2.92
CA ASP A 50 6.50 9.30 -4.09
C ASP A 50 7.84 9.44 -4.83
N GLY A 51 8.96 9.49 -4.10
CA GLY A 51 10.30 9.60 -4.68
C GLY A 51 10.88 8.29 -5.20
N MET A 52 10.66 7.18 -4.51
CA MET A 52 11.39 5.93 -4.76
C MET A 52 10.53 4.79 -5.31
N ILE A 53 9.22 4.84 -5.07
CA ILE A 53 8.25 3.80 -5.44
C ILE A 53 7.02 4.48 -6.04
N THR A 54 7.23 5.39 -6.98
CA THR A 54 6.20 6.25 -7.53
C THR A 54 5.00 5.45 -8.05
N VAL A 55 3.82 5.80 -7.57
CA VAL A 55 2.56 5.11 -7.85
C VAL A 55 1.79 5.84 -8.94
N GLY A 56 1.25 5.10 -9.90
CA GLY A 56 0.39 5.63 -10.94
C GLY A 56 -1.09 5.49 -10.60
N LYS A 57 -1.92 6.37 -11.16
CA LYS A 57 -3.38 6.27 -11.07
C LYS A 57 -3.87 4.97 -11.70
N GLY A 58 -4.55 4.15 -10.91
CA GLY A 58 -5.02 2.84 -11.32
C GLY A 58 -4.03 1.69 -11.10
N GLN A 59 -2.89 1.94 -10.49
CA GLN A 59 -1.93 0.91 -10.12
C GLN A 59 -2.40 0.13 -8.88
N ARG A 60 -2.06 -1.15 -8.82
CA ARG A 60 -2.31 -2.03 -7.67
C ARG A 60 -0.99 -2.35 -7.00
N ILE A 61 -0.85 -1.95 -5.74
CA ILE A 61 0.39 -2.14 -4.97
C ILE A 61 0.10 -2.92 -3.69
N GLY A 62 0.97 -3.87 -3.37
CA GLY A 62 0.98 -4.56 -2.09
C GLY A 62 1.78 -3.81 -1.05
N ILE A 63 1.30 -3.79 0.19
CA ILE A 63 2.08 -3.37 1.35
C ILE A 63 2.34 -4.62 2.19
N PHE A 64 3.57 -5.10 2.15
CA PHE A 64 3.98 -6.31 2.85
C PHE A 64 4.60 -5.94 4.19
N ALA A 65 3.98 -6.39 5.28
CA ALA A 65 4.38 -6.00 6.61
C ALA A 65 4.17 -7.13 7.61
N GLY A 66 5.11 -7.27 8.52
CA GLY A 66 4.89 -8.00 9.76
C GLY A 66 4.05 -7.19 10.75
N SER A 67 3.81 -7.75 11.93
CA SER A 67 3.08 -7.08 13.00
C SER A 67 3.93 -5.94 13.61
N GLY A 68 3.31 -4.79 13.88
CA GLY A 68 3.90 -3.70 14.67
C GLY A 68 4.99 -2.88 13.98
N VAL A 69 5.00 -2.80 12.65
CA VAL A 69 6.02 -2.03 11.87
C VAL A 69 5.53 -0.66 11.37
N GLY A 70 4.40 -0.16 11.87
CA GLY A 70 3.85 1.15 11.48
C GLY A 70 2.95 1.13 10.25
N LYS A 71 2.40 -0.02 9.88
CA LYS A 71 1.50 -0.18 8.72
C LYS A 71 0.29 0.73 8.79
N SER A 72 -0.45 0.75 9.90
CA SER A 72 -1.66 1.57 10.06
C SER A 72 -1.35 3.06 10.03
N THR A 73 -0.26 3.48 10.64
CA THR A 73 0.22 4.87 10.61
C THR A 73 0.54 5.30 9.16
N LEU A 74 1.23 4.45 8.40
CA LEU A 74 1.52 4.71 6.99
C LEU A 74 0.25 4.84 6.14
N MET A 75 -0.72 3.94 6.34
CA MET A 75 -2.02 4.01 5.68
C MET A 75 -2.77 5.31 6.00
N GLY A 76 -2.72 5.74 7.26
CA GLY A 76 -3.28 7.03 7.68
C GLY A 76 -2.63 8.21 6.98
N MET A 77 -1.30 8.20 6.84
CA MET A 77 -0.57 9.22 6.09
C MET A 77 -1.00 9.26 4.62
N PHE A 78 -1.14 8.10 3.97
CA PHE A 78 -1.66 8.03 2.61
C PHE A 78 -3.05 8.61 2.49
N ALA A 79 -3.96 8.24 3.39
CA ALA A 79 -5.34 8.71 3.36
C ALA A 79 -5.45 10.24 3.53
N ARG A 80 -4.64 10.82 4.41
CA ARG A 80 -4.63 12.27 4.64
C ARG A 80 -3.95 13.05 3.53
N ASN A 81 -2.88 12.52 2.95
CA ASN A 81 -1.96 13.27 2.11
C ASN A 81 -2.13 12.99 0.60
N THR A 82 -2.82 11.93 0.22
CA THR A 82 -3.01 11.58 -1.20
C THR A 82 -3.75 12.67 -1.99
N LYS A 83 -3.44 12.75 -3.27
CA LYS A 83 -4.17 13.57 -4.25
C LYS A 83 -5.35 12.85 -4.89
N ALA A 84 -5.69 11.64 -4.46
CA ALA A 84 -6.94 11.00 -4.84
C ALA A 84 -8.14 11.84 -4.41
N ASP A 85 -9.23 11.77 -5.19
CA ASP A 85 -10.45 12.51 -4.87
C ASP A 85 -11.14 11.92 -3.63
N ILE A 86 -11.14 10.60 -3.51
CA ILE A 86 -11.86 9.84 -2.48
C ILE A 86 -11.02 8.65 -2.04
N ASN A 87 -11.05 8.38 -0.73
CA ASN A 87 -10.50 7.16 -0.16
C ASN A 87 -11.62 6.18 0.18
N VAL A 88 -11.42 4.91 -0.13
CA VAL A 88 -12.23 3.80 0.39
C VAL A 88 -11.30 2.89 1.17
N ILE A 89 -11.60 2.67 2.45
CA ILE A 89 -10.72 1.94 3.35
C ILE A 89 -11.47 0.74 3.89
N ALA A 90 -11.00 -0.47 3.57
CA ALA A 90 -11.54 -1.72 4.08
C ALA A 90 -10.65 -2.24 5.23
N LEU A 91 -11.22 -2.38 6.42
CA LEU A 91 -10.59 -2.97 7.59
C LEU A 91 -11.21 -4.34 7.84
N ILE A 92 -10.50 -5.40 7.43
CA ILE A 92 -11.01 -6.77 7.39
C ILE A 92 -10.24 -7.64 8.37
N GLY A 93 -10.94 -8.21 9.34
CA GLY A 93 -10.36 -9.11 10.32
C GLY A 93 -9.47 -8.42 11.36
N GLU A 94 -9.53 -7.11 11.45
CA GLU A 94 -8.83 -6.33 12.48
C GLU A 94 -9.60 -6.37 13.81
N ARG A 95 -8.91 -6.09 14.91
CA ARG A 95 -9.54 -6.00 16.23
C ARG A 95 -10.34 -4.70 16.35
N GLY A 96 -11.49 -4.74 17.01
CA GLY A 96 -12.36 -3.56 17.18
C GLY A 96 -11.64 -2.34 17.78
N ARG A 97 -10.70 -2.56 18.71
CA ARG A 97 -9.87 -1.49 19.27
C ARG A 97 -8.97 -0.85 18.20
N GLU A 98 -8.31 -1.65 17.38
CA GLU A 98 -7.40 -1.18 16.31
C GLU A 98 -8.16 -0.40 15.23
N VAL A 99 -9.38 -0.82 14.92
CA VAL A 99 -10.28 -0.10 14.00
C VAL A 99 -10.58 1.31 14.54
N ARG A 100 -10.93 1.42 15.80
CA ARG A 100 -11.24 2.72 16.40
C ARG A 100 -10.01 3.61 16.48
N GLU A 101 -8.87 3.06 16.88
CA GLU A 101 -7.61 3.81 16.92
C GLU A 101 -7.22 4.32 15.53
N PHE A 102 -7.38 3.51 14.49
CA PHE A 102 -7.10 3.92 13.12
C PHE A 102 -8.01 5.09 12.68
N ILE A 103 -9.31 4.99 12.91
CA ILE A 103 -10.26 6.04 12.51
C ILE A 103 -10.00 7.34 13.27
N GLU A 104 -9.77 7.28 14.58
CA GLU A 104 -9.63 8.47 15.42
C GLU A 104 -8.23 9.10 15.35
N ARG A 105 -7.16 8.31 15.27
CA ARG A 105 -5.77 8.78 15.34
C ARG A 105 -5.08 8.83 13.99
N ASP A 106 -5.08 7.71 13.25
CA ASP A 106 -4.31 7.62 12.01
C ASP A 106 -5.03 8.34 10.87
N LEU A 107 -6.33 8.12 10.71
CA LEU A 107 -7.16 8.77 9.70
C LEU A 107 -7.52 10.20 10.12
N GLY A 108 -8.01 10.34 11.34
CA GLY A 108 -8.43 11.61 11.91
C GLY A 108 -9.62 12.24 11.17
N GLU A 109 -10.02 13.41 11.61
CA GLU A 109 -11.16 14.14 11.04
C GLU A 109 -10.90 14.57 9.59
N GLU A 110 -9.68 15.03 9.30
CA GLU A 110 -9.27 15.45 7.95
C GLU A 110 -9.38 14.30 6.95
N GLY A 111 -8.83 13.14 7.30
CA GLY A 111 -8.87 11.96 6.44
C GLY A 111 -10.28 11.40 6.28
N MET A 112 -11.08 11.43 7.36
CA MET A 112 -12.44 10.88 7.35
C MET A 112 -13.40 11.64 6.43
N ARG A 113 -13.25 12.95 6.29
CA ARG A 113 -14.12 13.80 5.45
C ARG A 113 -14.21 13.34 3.99
N ARG A 114 -13.15 12.79 3.45
CA ARG A 114 -13.10 12.29 2.06
C ARG A 114 -12.94 10.77 1.97
N SER A 115 -13.28 10.08 3.04
CA SER A 115 -13.16 8.63 3.13
C SER A 115 -14.50 7.96 3.37
N VAL A 116 -14.59 6.71 2.94
CA VAL A 116 -15.60 5.74 3.36
C VAL A 116 -14.85 4.58 3.99
N VAL A 117 -15.23 4.19 5.20
CA VAL A 117 -14.59 3.08 5.92
C VAL A 117 -15.54 1.90 5.97
N VAL A 118 -15.09 0.74 5.51
CA VAL A 118 -15.82 -0.54 5.57
C VAL A 118 -15.15 -1.42 6.62
N VAL A 119 -15.91 -1.87 7.60
CA VAL A 119 -15.36 -2.60 8.75
C VAL A 119 -16.01 -3.97 8.89
N ALA A 120 -15.18 -5.01 8.95
CA ALA A 120 -15.57 -6.35 9.39
C ALA A 120 -14.50 -6.88 10.34
N THR A 121 -14.72 -6.76 11.63
CA THR A 121 -13.77 -7.14 12.69
C THR A 121 -13.56 -8.66 12.76
N SER A 122 -12.52 -9.08 13.46
CA SER A 122 -12.09 -10.49 13.53
C SER A 122 -13.15 -11.43 14.13
N ASP A 123 -14.09 -10.91 14.91
CA ASP A 123 -15.23 -11.66 15.51
C ASP A 123 -16.40 -11.84 14.56
N ARG A 124 -16.40 -11.21 13.38
CA ARG A 124 -17.47 -11.35 12.41
C ARG A 124 -17.38 -12.65 11.62
N PRO A 125 -18.52 -13.21 11.15
CA PRO A 125 -18.53 -14.40 10.32
C PRO A 125 -17.65 -14.29 9.08
N ALA A 126 -17.08 -15.41 8.62
CA ALA A 126 -16.22 -15.43 7.43
C ALA A 126 -16.92 -14.86 6.19
N LEU A 127 -18.21 -15.11 6.03
CA LEU A 127 -18.99 -14.54 4.92
C LEU A 127 -19.05 -13.00 4.95
N GLU A 128 -19.18 -12.41 6.13
CA GLU A 128 -19.17 -10.94 6.26
C GLU A 128 -17.79 -10.37 6.01
N ARG A 129 -16.73 -11.00 6.54
CA ARG A 129 -15.34 -10.59 6.29
C ARG A 129 -14.96 -10.67 4.81
N ASN A 130 -15.39 -11.73 4.13
CA ASN A 130 -15.22 -11.89 2.68
C ASN A 130 -16.00 -10.80 1.92
N LYS A 131 -17.26 -10.59 2.28
CA LYS A 131 -18.14 -9.62 1.63
C LYS A 131 -17.64 -8.18 1.83
N ALA A 132 -17.00 -7.86 2.96
CA ALA A 132 -16.45 -6.53 3.24
C ALA A 132 -15.44 -6.08 2.16
N ALA A 133 -14.57 -6.97 1.68
CA ALA A 133 -13.65 -6.67 0.59
C ALA A 133 -14.38 -6.31 -0.70
N LYS A 134 -15.43 -7.05 -1.03
CA LYS A 134 -16.26 -6.82 -2.21
C LYS A 134 -17.10 -5.55 -2.09
N THR A 135 -17.66 -5.29 -0.91
CA THR A 135 -18.40 -4.06 -0.60
C THR A 135 -17.52 -2.82 -0.75
N ALA A 136 -16.32 -2.84 -0.19
CA ALA A 136 -15.37 -1.73 -0.34
C ALA A 136 -14.99 -1.51 -1.81
N THR A 137 -14.74 -2.58 -2.54
CA THR A 137 -14.45 -2.51 -3.98
C THR A 137 -15.62 -1.94 -4.78
N ALA A 138 -16.86 -2.35 -4.47
CA ALA A 138 -18.06 -1.82 -5.10
C ALA A 138 -18.27 -0.31 -4.80
N ILE A 139 -17.98 0.13 -3.58
CA ILE A 139 -18.02 1.55 -3.24
C ILE A 139 -16.98 2.33 -4.06
N ALA A 140 -15.77 1.80 -4.21
CA ALA A 140 -14.74 2.39 -5.06
C ALA A 140 -15.17 2.46 -6.53
N GLU A 141 -15.79 1.40 -7.05
CA GLU A 141 -16.34 1.36 -8.40
C GLU A 141 -17.45 2.40 -8.61
N TYR A 142 -18.33 2.59 -7.64
CA TYR A 142 -19.36 3.62 -7.68
C TYR A 142 -18.80 5.03 -7.89
N PHE A 143 -17.75 5.39 -7.17
CA PHE A 143 -17.10 6.68 -7.34
C PHE A 143 -16.26 6.78 -8.61
N ARG A 144 -15.56 5.69 -8.98
CA ARG A 144 -14.83 5.62 -10.25
C ARG A 144 -15.76 5.88 -11.44
N ASP A 145 -16.94 5.28 -11.45
CA ASP A 145 -17.90 5.41 -12.54
C ASP A 145 -18.47 6.85 -12.66
N GLN A 146 -18.28 7.67 -11.63
CA GLN A 146 -18.53 9.11 -11.65
C GLN A 146 -17.31 9.93 -12.12
N GLY A 147 -16.28 9.28 -12.63
CA GLY A 147 -15.06 9.94 -13.11
C GLY A 147 -14.06 10.32 -12.03
N LYS A 148 -14.20 9.79 -10.80
CA LYS A 148 -13.29 10.08 -9.69
C LYS A 148 -12.05 9.21 -9.72
N ASP A 149 -10.94 9.77 -9.22
CA ASP A 149 -9.74 9.01 -8.88
C ASP A 149 -9.86 8.54 -7.43
N VAL A 150 -10.04 7.24 -7.24
CA VAL A 150 -10.28 6.61 -5.95
C VAL A 150 -9.02 5.92 -5.46
N LEU A 151 -8.64 6.13 -4.19
CA LEU A 151 -7.66 5.32 -3.49
C LEU A 151 -8.39 4.28 -2.65
N LEU A 152 -8.27 3.02 -3.04
CA LEU A 152 -8.80 1.88 -2.28
C LEU A 152 -7.65 1.29 -1.45
N MET A 153 -7.80 1.32 -0.13
CA MET A 153 -6.87 0.67 0.80
C MET A 153 -7.59 -0.50 1.48
N MET A 154 -7.00 -1.69 1.42
CA MET A 154 -7.58 -2.90 2.00
C MET A 154 -6.62 -3.51 3.01
N ASP A 155 -6.99 -3.51 4.26
CA ASP A 155 -6.26 -4.11 5.37
C ASP A 155 -7.09 -5.23 6.02
N SER A 156 -6.85 -6.47 5.66
CA SER A 156 -5.79 -6.96 4.80
C SER A 156 -6.30 -7.99 3.79
N LEU A 157 -5.56 -8.11 2.70
CA LEU A 157 -5.80 -9.17 1.71
C LEU A 157 -5.59 -10.57 2.32
N THR A 158 -4.68 -10.71 3.27
CA THR A 158 -4.45 -11.94 4.03
C THR A 158 -5.70 -12.35 4.81
N ARG A 159 -6.38 -11.41 5.46
CA ARG A 159 -7.62 -11.68 6.21
C ARG A 159 -8.78 -12.01 5.29
N PHE A 160 -8.88 -11.37 4.14
CA PHE A 160 -9.81 -11.79 3.08
C PHE A 160 -9.56 -13.24 2.65
N SER A 161 -8.32 -13.61 2.41
CA SER A 161 -7.93 -14.96 2.01
C SER A 161 -8.24 -16.00 3.11
N MET A 162 -8.02 -15.64 4.39
CA MET A 162 -8.39 -16.50 5.53
C MET A 162 -9.91 -16.71 5.63
N ALA A 163 -10.70 -15.65 5.39
CA ALA A 163 -12.16 -15.77 5.34
C ALA A 163 -12.60 -16.67 4.20
N GLN A 164 -12.03 -16.53 3.02
CA GLN A 164 -12.31 -17.39 1.88
C GLN A 164 -11.89 -18.84 2.16
N ARG A 165 -10.80 -19.07 2.88
CA ARG A 165 -10.39 -20.40 3.34
C ARG A 165 -11.47 -21.06 4.20
N GLU A 166 -12.00 -20.34 5.20
CA GLU A 166 -13.07 -20.86 6.05
C GLU A 166 -14.32 -21.23 5.22
N ILE A 167 -14.70 -20.39 4.28
CA ILE A 167 -15.85 -20.61 3.38
C ILE A 167 -15.62 -21.85 2.52
N GLY A 168 -14.46 -21.94 1.87
CA GLY A 168 -14.14 -23.06 0.98
C GLY A 168 -14.08 -24.40 1.72
N LEU A 169 -13.42 -24.45 2.87
CA LEU A 169 -13.36 -25.66 3.70
C LEU A 169 -14.75 -26.08 4.20
N ALA A 170 -15.57 -25.12 4.65
CA ALA A 170 -16.94 -25.39 5.06
C ALA A 170 -17.84 -25.88 3.91
N SER A 171 -17.52 -25.51 2.68
CA SER A 171 -18.19 -25.96 1.46
C SER A 171 -17.67 -27.31 0.93
N GLY A 172 -16.71 -27.92 1.61
CA GLY A 172 -16.16 -29.22 1.25
C GLY A 172 -15.00 -29.21 0.26
N GLU A 173 -14.40 -28.04 0.00
CA GLU A 173 -13.19 -27.99 -0.80
C GLU A 173 -12.01 -28.64 -0.06
N PRO A 174 -11.13 -29.38 -0.76
CA PRO A 174 -9.92 -29.93 -0.14
C PRO A 174 -8.91 -28.83 0.16
N PRO A 175 -8.23 -28.88 1.33
CA PRO A 175 -7.09 -28.00 1.59
C PRO A 175 -5.92 -28.41 0.69
N VAL A 176 -5.23 -27.40 0.14
CA VAL A 176 -3.99 -27.57 -0.62
C VAL A 176 -2.81 -26.93 0.11
N THR A 177 -2.00 -26.10 -0.49
CA THR A 177 -0.81 -25.52 0.11
C THR A 177 -1.14 -24.73 1.40
N ARG A 178 -0.52 -25.13 2.51
CA ARG A 178 -0.74 -24.53 3.84
C ARG A 178 -2.21 -24.43 4.27
N GLY A 179 -3.03 -25.37 3.82
CA GLY A 179 -4.44 -25.45 4.20
C GLY A 179 -5.38 -24.50 3.44
N TYR A 180 -4.90 -23.76 2.46
CA TYR A 180 -5.74 -22.92 1.62
C TYR A 180 -6.42 -23.75 0.52
N PRO A 181 -7.78 -23.70 0.40
CA PRO A 181 -8.48 -24.38 -0.68
C PRO A 181 -8.30 -23.65 -2.03
N PRO A 182 -8.59 -24.33 -3.15
CA PRO A 182 -8.43 -23.74 -4.49
C PRO A 182 -9.17 -22.43 -4.73
N SER A 183 -10.34 -22.24 -4.11
CA SER A 183 -11.14 -21.02 -4.26
C SER A 183 -10.44 -19.76 -3.81
N VAL A 184 -9.50 -19.84 -2.86
CA VAL A 184 -8.71 -18.66 -2.45
C VAL A 184 -7.92 -18.12 -3.62
N TYR A 185 -7.28 -18.98 -4.40
CA TYR A 185 -6.44 -18.59 -5.55
C TYR A 185 -7.26 -18.15 -6.77
N SER A 186 -8.53 -18.51 -6.85
CA SER A 186 -9.44 -18.04 -7.90
C SER A 186 -10.17 -16.74 -7.53
N GLU A 187 -10.51 -16.55 -6.27
CA GLU A 187 -11.22 -15.34 -5.82
C GLU A 187 -10.33 -14.12 -5.66
N MET A 188 -9.06 -14.30 -5.26
CA MET A 188 -8.11 -13.20 -5.10
C MET A 188 -7.87 -12.43 -6.41
N PRO A 189 -7.54 -13.07 -7.54
CA PRO A 189 -7.39 -12.37 -8.82
C PRO A 189 -8.66 -11.66 -9.25
N LYS A 190 -9.82 -12.26 -9.08
CA LYS A 190 -11.12 -11.65 -9.43
C LYS A 190 -11.35 -10.35 -8.66
N LEU A 191 -11.05 -10.35 -7.36
CA LEU A 191 -11.17 -9.16 -6.52
C LEU A 191 -10.20 -8.06 -6.98
N LEU A 192 -8.93 -8.40 -7.16
CA LEU A 192 -7.87 -7.45 -7.50
C LEU A 192 -8.04 -6.86 -8.92
N GLU A 193 -8.54 -7.64 -9.86
CA GLU A 193 -8.80 -7.17 -11.23
C GLU A 193 -9.91 -6.13 -11.33
N ARG A 194 -10.74 -5.97 -10.32
CA ARG A 194 -11.79 -4.93 -10.28
C ARG A 194 -11.22 -3.54 -10.09
N ALA A 195 -10.04 -3.41 -9.47
CA ALA A 195 -9.31 -2.16 -9.39
C ALA A 195 -8.60 -1.84 -10.70
N GLY A 196 -8.07 -0.64 -10.82
CA GLY A 196 -7.34 -0.17 -11.97
C GLY A 196 -8.01 0.99 -12.67
N ARG A 197 -7.49 1.33 -13.84
CA ARG A 197 -8.12 2.35 -14.70
C ARG A 197 -9.31 1.75 -15.47
N ALA A 198 -10.29 2.60 -15.71
CA ALA A 198 -11.43 2.29 -16.58
C ALA A 198 -11.51 3.35 -17.69
N ALA A 199 -12.58 3.32 -18.48
CA ALA A 199 -12.83 4.36 -19.51
C ALA A 199 -12.94 5.76 -18.88
N VAL A 200 -13.51 5.84 -17.67
CA VAL A 200 -13.58 7.05 -16.85
C VAL A 200 -13.14 6.70 -15.42
N GLY A 201 -12.46 7.63 -14.78
CA GLY A 201 -11.99 7.45 -13.40
C GLY A 201 -10.94 6.36 -13.22
N SER A 202 -10.52 6.18 -11.99
CA SER A 202 -9.55 5.15 -11.63
C SER A 202 -9.76 4.63 -10.21
N ILE A 203 -9.33 3.40 -9.96
CA ILE A 203 -9.15 2.83 -8.62
C ILE A 203 -7.69 2.45 -8.48
N THR A 204 -6.96 3.18 -7.65
CA THR A 204 -5.60 2.81 -7.23
C THR A 204 -5.72 1.97 -5.97
N GLY A 205 -5.24 0.74 -6.02
CA GLY A 205 -5.38 -0.22 -4.91
C GLY A 205 -4.10 -0.34 -4.10
N LEU A 206 -4.20 -0.17 -2.79
CA LEU A 206 -3.16 -0.51 -1.81
C LEU A 206 -3.67 -1.68 -0.96
N TYR A 207 -3.07 -2.84 -1.14
CA TYR A 207 -3.48 -4.08 -0.47
C TYR A 207 -2.41 -4.50 0.52
N THR A 208 -2.76 -4.50 1.81
CA THR A 208 -1.81 -5.00 2.82
C THR A 208 -1.80 -6.53 2.84
N VAL A 209 -0.62 -7.08 2.96
CA VAL A 209 -0.38 -8.51 3.10
C VAL A 209 0.45 -8.73 4.35
N LEU A 210 -0.04 -9.57 5.25
CA LEU A 210 0.66 -9.91 6.48
C LEU A 210 1.75 -10.95 6.18
N VAL A 211 2.97 -10.64 6.58
CA VAL A 211 4.12 -11.52 6.42
C VAL A 211 4.56 -11.98 7.81
N ASP A 212 4.20 -13.21 8.15
CA ASP A 212 4.57 -13.81 9.43
C ASP A 212 6.00 -14.35 9.37
N GLY A 213 6.83 -13.93 10.33
CA GLY A 213 8.21 -14.41 10.45
C GLY A 213 9.11 -14.09 9.25
N ASP A 214 8.80 -13.01 8.50
CA ASP A 214 9.52 -12.59 7.31
C ASP A 214 9.53 -13.64 6.17
N ASP A 215 8.55 -14.56 6.16
CA ASP A 215 8.40 -15.58 5.12
C ASP A 215 7.66 -15.04 3.88
N PHE A 216 8.42 -14.45 2.96
CA PHE A 216 7.90 -13.94 1.68
C PHE A 216 7.50 -15.02 0.66
N ASN A 217 7.76 -16.28 0.97
CA ASN A 217 7.35 -17.43 0.15
C ASN A 217 6.04 -18.08 0.64
N GLU A 218 5.38 -17.46 1.59
CA GLU A 218 4.05 -17.85 2.03
C GLU A 218 3.07 -17.74 0.83
N PRO A 219 2.16 -18.73 0.61
CA PRO A 219 1.36 -18.80 -0.62
C PRO A 219 0.56 -17.56 -0.96
N ILE A 220 -0.04 -16.90 0.04
CA ILE A 220 -0.82 -15.68 -0.17
C ILE A 220 0.09 -14.52 -0.58
N THR A 221 1.23 -14.38 0.07
CA THR A 221 2.26 -13.37 -0.24
C THR A 221 2.78 -13.53 -1.66
N ASP A 222 3.13 -14.75 -2.04
CA ASP A 222 3.64 -15.05 -3.38
C ASP A 222 2.57 -14.83 -4.47
N THR A 223 1.34 -15.28 -4.22
CA THR A 223 0.22 -15.07 -5.13
C THR A 223 -0.10 -13.58 -5.30
N ALA A 224 -0.20 -12.84 -4.22
CA ALA A 224 -0.43 -11.39 -4.27
C ALA A 224 0.67 -10.68 -5.07
N ARG A 225 1.93 -11.01 -4.80
CA ARG A 225 3.09 -10.42 -5.49
C ARG A 225 3.09 -10.69 -7.00
N SER A 226 2.57 -11.83 -7.44
CA SER A 226 2.47 -12.19 -8.86
C SER A 226 1.38 -11.40 -9.61
N ILE A 227 0.31 -10.99 -8.91
CA ILE A 227 -0.84 -10.28 -9.49
C ILE A 227 -0.64 -8.77 -9.47
N LEU A 228 -0.03 -8.23 -8.41
CA LEU A 228 0.10 -6.81 -8.17
C LEU A 228 1.18 -6.15 -9.04
N ASP A 229 1.07 -4.85 -9.24
CA ASP A 229 1.95 -4.03 -10.09
C ASP A 229 3.14 -3.42 -9.33
N GLY A 230 3.45 -3.96 -8.19
CA GLY A 230 4.53 -3.55 -7.31
C GLY A 230 4.21 -3.81 -5.84
N HIS A 231 5.18 -3.49 -4.99
CA HIS A 231 5.03 -3.69 -3.55
C HIS A 231 5.92 -2.74 -2.75
N ILE A 232 5.44 -2.42 -1.54
CA ILE A 232 6.13 -1.67 -0.51
C ILE A 232 6.42 -2.64 0.63
N MET A 233 7.69 -2.87 0.94
CA MET A 233 8.12 -3.74 2.02
C MET A 233 8.38 -2.93 3.29
N LEU A 234 7.72 -3.26 4.39
CA LEU A 234 8.02 -2.68 5.69
C LEU A 234 8.94 -3.62 6.49
N ASP A 235 10.07 -3.10 6.94
CA ASP A 235 11.07 -3.87 7.66
C ASP A 235 11.13 -3.45 9.14
N ARG A 236 10.95 -4.44 10.02
CA ARG A 236 11.06 -4.25 11.47
C ARG A 236 12.44 -3.75 11.91
N LYS A 237 13.50 -4.13 11.20
CA LYS A 237 14.87 -3.67 11.50
C LYS A 237 15.01 -2.16 11.37
N LEU A 238 14.35 -1.56 10.36
CA LEU A 238 14.30 -0.10 10.22
C LEU A 238 13.52 0.54 11.37
N GLY A 239 12.40 -0.06 11.79
CA GLY A 239 11.65 0.38 12.97
C GLY A 239 12.49 0.35 14.25
N HIS A 240 13.31 -0.69 14.46
CA HIS A 240 14.23 -0.76 15.59
C HIS A 240 15.31 0.34 15.57
N LYS A 241 15.68 0.85 14.40
CA LYS A 241 16.58 1.99 14.23
C LYS A 241 15.84 3.35 14.30
N ASN A 242 14.56 3.36 14.66
CA ASN A 242 13.69 4.55 14.65
C ASN A 242 13.59 5.23 13.28
N HIS A 243 13.74 4.45 12.21
CA HIS A 243 13.60 4.91 10.83
C HIS A 243 12.15 4.71 10.40
N TYR A 244 11.35 5.79 10.38
CA TYR A 244 9.95 5.76 9.98
C TYR A 244 9.65 6.77 8.87
N PRO A 245 8.79 6.38 7.88
CA PRO A 245 8.20 5.05 7.73
C PRO A 245 9.28 3.98 7.49
N ALA A 246 9.03 2.79 8.04
CA ALA A 246 9.99 1.68 8.02
C ALA A 246 10.00 0.95 6.65
N ILE A 247 10.13 1.70 5.56
CA ILE A 247 10.08 1.19 4.19
C ILE A 247 11.47 0.75 3.76
N ASP A 248 11.60 -0.52 3.41
CA ASP A 248 12.81 -1.04 2.76
C ASP A 248 12.78 -0.72 1.27
N ILE A 249 13.51 0.30 0.88
CA ILE A 249 13.56 0.80 -0.50
C ILE A 249 14.17 -0.24 -1.45
N LEU A 250 15.15 -1.00 -1.01
CA LEU A 250 15.84 -1.97 -1.87
C LEU A 250 14.98 -3.20 -2.15
N GLN A 251 14.05 -3.54 -1.25
CA GLN A 251 13.11 -4.65 -1.39
C GLN A 251 11.76 -4.21 -1.97
N SER A 252 11.58 -2.94 -2.23
CA SER A 252 10.33 -2.37 -2.75
C SER A 252 10.45 -2.00 -4.23
N ILE A 253 9.35 -2.09 -4.96
CA ILE A 253 9.31 -1.76 -6.38
C ILE A 253 7.94 -1.26 -6.82
N SER A 254 7.93 -0.25 -7.70
CA SER A 254 6.77 0.11 -8.51
C SER A 254 7.07 -0.23 -9.98
N ARG A 255 6.29 -1.13 -10.55
CA ARG A 255 6.46 -1.51 -11.97
C ARG A 255 6.06 -0.40 -12.94
N CYS A 256 5.25 0.56 -12.50
CA CYS A 256 4.81 1.68 -13.33
C CYS A 256 5.75 2.88 -13.27
N MET A 257 6.63 2.96 -12.27
CA MET A 257 7.51 4.13 -12.08
C MET A 257 8.36 4.44 -13.31
N SER A 258 8.85 3.43 -14.01
CA SER A 258 9.67 3.61 -15.22
C SER A 258 8.95 4.35 -16.35
N GLN A 259 7.62 4.30 -16.38
CA GLN A 259 6.77 4.88 -17.42
C GLN A 259 6.25 6.26 -17.04
N ILE A 260 6.07 6.56 -15.74
CA ILE A 260 5.41 7.78 -15.26
C ILE A 260 6.37 8.80 -14.63
N ALA A 261 7.57 8.38 -14.24
CA ALA A 261 8.58 9.28 -13.70
C ALA A 261 9.44 9.90 -14.81
N THR A 262 9.89 11.14 -14.60
CA THR A 262 10.83 11.81 -15.50
C THR A 262 12.19 11.12 -15.51
N ARG A 263 13.01 11.41 -16.52
CA ARG A 263 14.36 10.85 -16.62
C ARG A 263 15.23 11.28 -15.43
N GLU A 264 15.16 12.54 -15.08
CA GLU A 264 15.92 13.16 -13.97
C GLU A 264 15.54 12.51 -12.64
N HIS A 265 14.23 12.37 -12.39
CA HIS A 265 13.70 11.69 -11.20
C HIS A 265 14.22 10.24 -11.10
N LYS A 266 14.14 9.47 -12.20
CA LYS A 266 14.65 8.09 -12.22
C LYS A 266 16.16 8.01 -11.96
N GLN A 267 16.94 8.93 -12.50
CA GLN A 267 18.38 8.97 -12.27
C GLN A 267 18.71 9.25 -10.80
N ALA A 268 18.04 10.21 -10.19
CA ALA A 268 18.21 10.52 -8.76
C ALA A 268 17.81 9.35 -7.86
N ALA A 269 16.68 8.69 -8.17
CA ALA A 269 16.24 7.50 -7.45
C ALA A 269 17.26 6.34 -7.56
N ASN A 270 17.85 6.13 -8.73
CA ASN A 270 18.88 5.11 -8.91
C ASN A 270 20.15 5.43 -8.12
N LYS A 271 20.57 6.70 -8.07
CA LYS A 271 21.72 7.14 -7.25
C LYS A 271 21.46 6.88 -5.76
N LEU A 272 20.25 7.17 -5.26
CA LEU A 272 19.85 6.87 -3.89
C LEU A 272 19.93 5.37 -3.59
N LYS A 273 19.37 4.53 -4.47
CA LYS A 273 19.44 3.07 -4.32
C LYS A 273 20.87 2.56 -4.29
N ASN A 274 21.75 3.11 -5.13
CA ASN A 274 23.16 2.73 -5.14
C ASN A 274 23.86 3.11 -3.83
N VAL A 275 23.58 4.26 -3.26
CA VAL A 275 24.13 4.66 -1.95
C VAL A 275 23.65 3.69 -0.86
N LEU A 276 22.36 3.39 -0.81
CA LEU A 276 21.81 2.44 0.17
C LEU A 276 22.44 1.04 0.03
N ALA A 277 22.49 0.51 -1.19
CA ALA A 277 23.04 -0.82 -1.44
C ALA A 277 24.51 -0.89 -1.04
N THR A 278 25.31 0.07 -1.47
CA THR A 278 26.76 0.14 -1.15
C THR A 278 26.98 0.27 0.35
N TYR A 279 26.22 1.14 1.03
CA TYR A 279 26.34 1.31 2.48
C TYR A 279 25.96 0.02 3.23
N ASN A 280 24.84 -0.60 2.86
CA ASN A 280 24.36 -1.82 3.52
C ASN A 280 25.35 -2.98 3.38
N GLU A 281 26.01 -3.12 2.21
CA GLU A 281 27.04 -4.14 2.02
C GLU A 281 28.28 -3.92 2.89
N ALA A 282 28.60 -2.67 3.21
CA ALA A 282 29.76 -2.29 4.02
C ALA A 282 29.42 -2.04 5.50
N GLU A 283 28.14 -2.05 5.89
CA GLU A 283 27.68 -1.62 7.22
C GLU A 283 28.38 -2.37 8.36
N ASP A 284 28.52 -3.69 8.24
CA ASP A 284 29.18 -4.50 9.27
C ASP A 284 30.65 -4.12 9.43
N LEU A 285 31.36 -3.91 8.32
CA LEU A 285 32.78 -3.49 8.33
C LEU A 285 32.95 -2.09 8.94
N ILE A 286 32.01 -1.20 8.67
CA ILE A 286 32.01 0.17 9.21
C ILE A 286 31.76 0.11 10.72
N ASN A 287 30.75 -0.66 11.17
CA ASN A 287 30.34 -0.72 12.56
C ASN A 287 31.42 -1.33 13.47
N ILE A 288 32.16 -2.34 13.00
CA ILE A 288 33.28 -2.94 13.75
C ILE A 288 34.60 -2.17 13.60
N GLY A 289 34.61 -1.05 12.86
CA GLY A 289 35.82 -0.24 12.62
C GLY A 289 36.87 -0.87 11.71
N ALA A 290 36.51 -1.91 10.96
CA ALA A 290 37.42 -2.62 10.04
C ALA A 290 37.58 -1.90 8.70
N TYR A 291 36.64 -1.03 8.34
CA TYR A 291 36.73 -0.24 7.10
C TYR A 291 37.72 0.92 7.23
N LYS A 292 38.63 1.07 6.27
CA LYS A 292 39.58 2.20 6.20
C LYS A 292 39.12 3.18 5.13
N LYS A 293 38.90 4.45 5.52
CA LYS A 293 38.61 5.54 4.59
C LYS A 293 39.72 5.62 3.51
N GLY A 294 39.30 5.79 2.27
CA GLY A 294 40.18 5.84 1.10
C GLY A 294 40.44 4.48 0.42
N SER A 295 40.02 3.36 1.02
CA SER A 295 40.20 2.03 0.43
C SER A 295 39.22 1.72 -0.71
N ASN A 296 38.03 2.30 -0.68
CA ASN A 296 37.04 2.15 -1.72
C ASN A 296 36.24 3.46 -1.93
N PRO A 297 36.40 4.14 -3.09
CA PRO A 297 35.72 5.41 -3.34
C PRO A 297 34.20 5.33 -3.28
N ASN A 298 33.59 4.21 -3.69
CA ASN A 298 32.13 4.03 -3.66
C ASN A 298 31.60 3.92 -2.23
N ILE A 299 32.32 3.22 -1.36
CA ILE A 299 31.97 3.11 0.05
C ILE A 299 32.16 4.45 0.75
N ASP A 300 33.27 5.16 0.49
CA ASP A 300 33.50 6.51 1.03
C ASP A 300 32.38 7.47 0.65
N TYR A 301 31.96 7.43 -0.60
CA TYR A 301 30.84 8.22 -1.09
C TYR A 301 29.54 7.86 -0.38
N ALA A 302 29.22 6.57 -0.27
CA ALA A 302 28.00 6.09 0.43
C ALA A 302 28.00 6.55 1.89
N ILE A 303 29.13 6.45 2.60
CA ILE A 303 29.28 6.95 3.98
C ILE A 303 29.00 8.46 4.05
N SER A 304 29.48 9.23 3.07
CA SER A 304 29.27 10.69 3.04
C SER A 304 27.82 11.11 2.79
N ARG A 305 27.00 10.24 2.19
CA ARG A 305 25.61 10.54 1.77
C ARG A 305 24.53 9.86 2.60
N ILE A 306 24.84 8.83 3.37
CA ILE A 306 23.85 8.00 4.03
C ILE A 306 22.94 8.78 4.99
N ASP A 307 23.47 9.75 5.72
CA ASP A 307 22.67 10.55 6.65
C ASP A 307 21.65 11.41 5.91
N ALA A 308 22.05 12.04 4.80
CA ALA A 308 21.15 12.84 3.96
C ALA A 308 20.08 11.97 3.28
N VAL A 309 20.45 10.77 2.83
CA VAL A 309 19.54 9.78 2.27
C VAL A 309 18.51 9.34 3.30
N ASN A 310 18.92 8.97 4.50
CA ASN A 310 18.02 8.60 5.59
C ASN A 310 17.13 9.77 6.00
N GLY A 311 17.65 10.99 6.03
CA GLY A 311 16.87 12.20 6.30
C GLY A 311 15.77 12.44 5.25
N PHE A 312 16.04 12.14 3.97
CA PHE A 312 15.04 12.19 2.92
C PHE A 312 13.97 11.09 3.10
N LEU A 313 14.37 9.87 3.40
CA LEU A 313 13.47 8.72 3.51
C LEU A 313 12.58 8.77 4.76
N CYS A 314 13.04 9.39 5.85
CA CYS A 314 12.24 9.57 7.05
C CYS A 314 11.26 10.73 6.91
N GLN A 315 10.09 10.57 7.51
CA GLN A 315 9.05 11.58 7.52
C GLN A 315 8.18 11.44 8.76
N GLY A 316 7.93 12.56 9.44
CA GLY A 316 6.99 12.61 10.55
C GLY A 316 5.54 12.43 10.09
N THR A 317 4.70 11.91 10.96
CA THR A 317 3.29 11.62 10.64
C THR A 317 2.47 12.86 10.26
N ASP A 318 2.87 14.03 10.76
CA ASP A 318 2.20 15.31 10.52
C ASP A 318 2.83 16.14 9.39
N GLU A 319 3.95 15.66 8.85
CA GLU A 319 4.61 16.32 7.74
C GLU A 319 3.90 16.03 6.42
N LYS A 320 3.80 17.06 5.59
CA LYS A 320 3.17 17.00 4.28
C LYS A 320 4.14 17.51 3.22
N PHE A 321 4.31 16.75 2.15
CA PHE A 321 5.12 17.12 1.00
C PHE A 321 4.34 16.89 -0.28
N THR A 322 4.44 17.84 -1.21
CA THR A 322 3.91 17.63 -2.56
C THR A 322 4.83 16.68 -3.33
N PHE A 323 4.32 16.14 -4.43
CA PHE A 323 5.12 15.29 -5.31
C PHE A 323 6.31 16.07 -5.89
N GLU A 324 6.08 17.30 -6.31
CA GLU A 324 7.09 18.19 -6.87
C GLU A 324 8.20 18.52 -5.86
N GLU A 325 7.82 18.86 -4.64
CA GLU A 325 8.78 19.08 -3.54
C GLU A 325 9.62 17.83 -3.28
N THR A 326 8.99 16.66 -3.25
CA THR A 326 9.66 15.38 -3.02
C THR A 326 10.68 15.08 -4.11
N VAL A 327 10.30 15.24 -5.38
CA VAL A 327 11.20 15.00 -6.51
C VAL A 327 12.35 15.99 -6.50
N GLN A 328 12.09 17.27 -6.24
CA GLN A 328 13.11 18.30 -6.12
C GLN A 328 14.11 17.97 -5.01
N MET A 329 13.64 17.62 -3.81
CA MET A 329 14.49 17.23 -2.68
C MET A 329 15.38 16.03 -3.04
N LEU A 330 14.83 15.04 -3.75
CA LEU A 330 15.58 13.86 -4.19
C LEU A 330 16.66 14.23 -5.21
N GLU A 331 16.35 15.06 -6.18
CA GLU A 331 17.32 15.53 -7.19
C GLU A 331 18.43 16.37 -6.57
N GLU A 332 18.11 17.25 -5.62
CA GLU A 332 19.05 18.09 -4.88
C GLU A 332 20.07 17.28 -4.05
N LEU A 333 19.69 16.09 -3.56
CA LEU A 333 20.63 15.20 -2.86
C LEU A 333 21.87 14.84 -3.70
N PHE A 334 21.75 14.89 -5.02
CA PHE A 334 22.77 14.42 -5.96
C PHE A 334 23.19 15.50 -6.98
N ALA A 335 22.79 16.76 -6.77
CA ALA A 335 23.06 17.86 -7.69
C ALA A 335 24.56 18.18 -7.87
N ASP A 336 25.39 17.92 -6.85
CA ASP A 336 26.82 18.20 -6.84
C ASP A 336 27.67 17.22 -7.65
N GLN A 337 27.05 16.33 -8.42
CA GLN A 337 27.68 15.32 -9.25
C GLN A 337 27.45 15.54 -10.77
N GLY A 338 27.54 16.80 -11.21
CA GLY A 338 27.57 17.13 -12.64
C GLY A 338 28.98 17.06 -13.21
#